data_90525b5e83cec000705620b208338588
#
_entry.id   90525b5e83cec000705620b208338588
#
_cell.length_a   1.000
_cell.length_b   1.000
_cell.length_c   1.000
_cell.angle_alpha   90.00
_cell.angle_beta   90.00
_cell.angle_gamma   90.00
#
_symmetry.space_group_name_H-M   'P 1'
#
loop_
_entity.id
_entity.type
_entity.pdbx_description
1 polymer ?
#
loop_
_entity_poly.entity_id
_entity_poly.type
_entity_poly.pdbx_seq_one_letter_code
_entity_poly.pdbx_strand_id
1 'polypeptide(L)'
;MRIIKAFFKKYWATILVFAGLGLWYYYATEYGEALSYLFPKVSSIANAFESDKHLLLPNMLASFEIMVPSILIALAIALSLGTFLGLNAKAREALHPVIYTFSVVPAILLAPFILMLAPTLRMASIILIVYSTLWATLFATITGIQTIDKGYMDKAATLELKGLQKFFRVILPAASPTILGGFVNALRNTFIMLVYAEMYGATSGMGYYVKLYSDFGLFPKVWMGFIFMVIVLVLVMTMFEKLKVRLLKWTIN
;
A
#
# COMPACT_ATOMS: atom_id res chain seq x y z
N MET A 1 -32.51 15.82 -3.72
CA MET A 1 -32.30 16.73 -2.58
C MET A 1 -32.02 16.02 -1.24
N ARG A 2 -32.73 14.94 -0.84
CA ARG A 2 -32.48 14.19 0.42
C ARG A 2 -31.08 13.52 0.45
N ILE A 3 -30.60 12.94 -0.64
CA ILE A 3 -29.28 12.27 -0.73
C ILE A 3 -28.13 13.29 -0.53
N ILE A 4 -28.24 14.46 -1.16
CA ILE A 4 -27.21 15.52 -1.04
C ILE A 4 -27.15 16.05 0.40
N LYS A 5 -28.31 16.31 1.04
CA LYS A 5 -28.35 16.74 2.45
C LYS A 5 -27.78 15.67 3.39
N ALA A 6 -28.06 14.39 3.15
CA ALA A 6 -27.48 13.28 3.94
C ALA A 6 -25.96 13.18 3.76
N PHE A 7 -25.45 13.38 2.54
CA PHE A 7 -24.01 13.41 2.25
C PHE A 7 -23.33 14.56 3.00
N PHE A 8 -23.83 15.79 2.90
CA PHE A 8 -23.28 16.95 3.61
C PHE A 8 -23.37 16.77 5.14
N LYS A 9 -24.47 16.24 5.66
CA LYS A 9 -24.61 15.96 7.10
C LYS A 9 -23.60 14.90 7.59
N LYS A 10 -23.27 13.93 6.75
CA LYS A 10 -22.32 12.85 7.10
C LYS A 10 -20.87 13.31 7.04
N TYR A 11 -20.53 14.14 6.05
CA TYR A 11 -19.14 14.49 5.73
C TYR A 11 -18.79 15.97 5.96
N TRP A 12 -19.61 16.71 6.72
CA TRP A 12 -19.41 18.14 6.96
C TRP A 12 -18.02 18.49 7.48
N ALA A 13 -17.50 17.72 8.46
CA ALA A 13 -16.17 17.94 9.02
C ALA A 13 -15.07 17.72 7.99
N THR A 14 -15.16 16.67 7.16
CA THR A 14 -14.24 16.40 6.07
C THR A 14 -14.25 17.54 5.05
N ILE A 15 -15.45 18.04 4.69
CA ILE A 15 -15.61 19.14 3.76
C ILE A 15 -14.98 20.43 4.31
N LEU A 16 -15.19 20.72 5.61
CA LEU A 16 -14.59 21.90 6.26
C LEU A 16 -13.05 21.82 6.28
N VAL A 17 -12.48 20.65 6.57
CA VAL A 17 -11.02 20.47 6.56
C VAL A 17 -10.47 20.72 5.15
N PHE A 18 -11.04 20.08 4.12
CA PHE A 18 -10.55 20.27 2.75
C PHE A 18 -10.80 21.70 2.22
N ALA A 19 -11.93 22.33 2.57
CA ALA A 19 -12.18 23.72 2.24
C ALA A 19 -11.18 24.65 2.94
N GLY A 20 -10.88 24.41 4.21
CA GLY A 20 -9.88 25.18 4.96
C GLY A 20 -8.47 25.04 4.37
N LEU A 21 -8.06 23.82 3.99
CA LEU A 21 -6.80 23.57 3.30
C LEU A 21 -6.76 24.26 1.92
N GLY A 22 -7.85 24.22 1.16
CA GLY A 22 -7.96 24.90 -0.13
C GLY A 22 -7.87 26.41 -0.02
N LEU A 23 -8.56 26.99 0.97
CA LEU A 23 -8.50 28.44 1.25
C LEU A 23 -7.10 28.86 1.72
N TRP A 24 -6.48 28.08 2.60
CA TRP A 24 -5.10 28.33 3.03
C TRP A 24 -4.14 28.27 1.85
N TYR A 25 -4.26 27.26 0.99
CA TYR A 25 -3.45 27.14 -0.22
C TYR A 25 -3.63 28.33 -1.14
N TYR A 26 -4.88 28.71 -1.43
CA TYR A 26 -5.20 29.88 -2.25
C TYR A 26 -4.58 31.16 -1.69
N TYR A 27 -4.74 31.39 -0.38
CA TYR A 27 -4.15 32.56 0.28
C TYR A 27 -2.61 32.55 0.22
N ALA A 28 -2.00 31.41 0.50
CA ALA A 28 -0.54 31.24 0.47
C ALA A 28 0.06 31.46 -0.94
N THR A 29 -0.68 31.12 -2.01
CA THR A 29 -0.21 31.27 -3.39
C THR A 29 -0.46 32.66 -3.99
N GLU A 30 -1.49 33.36 -3.54
CA GLU A 30 -1.80 34.70 -4.07
C GLU A 30 -1.12 35.84 -3.29
N TYR A 31 -0.92 35.68 -1.98
CA TYR A 31 -0.42 36.73 -1.08
C TYR A 31 0.92 36.43 -0.41
N GLY A 32 1.42 35.20 -0.50
CA GLY A 32 2.66 34.78 0.12
C GLY A 32 3.85 34.80 -0.84
N GLU A 33 4.57 35.91 -0.93
CA GLU A 33 5.74 36.03 -1.82
C GLU A 33 6.83 34.99 -1.58
N ALA A 34 7.16 34.69 -0.32
CA ALA A 34 8.20 33.73 0.05
C ALA A 34 7.84 32.26 -0.26
N LEU A 35 6.56 31.92 -0.36
CA LEU A 35 6.07 30.56 -0.59
C LEU A 35 5.65 30.31 -2.04
N SER A 36 5.54 31.34 -2.87
CA SER A 36 5.06 31.24 -4.26
C SER A 36 5.89 30.32 -5.14
N TYR A 37 7.17 30.11 -4.82
CA TYR A 37 8.03 29.18 -5.52
C TYR A 37 7.68 27.71 -5.22
N LEU A 38 7.44 27.38 -3.94
CA LEU A 38 7.11 26.02 -3.52
C LEU A 38 5.64 25.65 -3.72
N PHE A 39 4.75 26.66 -3.63
CA PHE A 39 3.31 26.52 -3.78
C PHE A 39 2.85 27.33 -5.01
N PRO A 40 2.91 26.73 -6.21
CA PRO A 40 2.56 27.42 -7.45
C PRO A 40 1.05 27.67 -7.54
N LYS A 41 0.66 28.68 -8.30
CA LYS A 41 -0.76 28.97 -8.59
C LYS A 41 -1.44 27.77 -9.24
N VAL A 42 -2.73 27.59 -8.96
CA VAL A 42 -3.54 26.51 -9.53
C VAL A 42 -3.51 26.54 -11.06
N SER A 43 -3.49 27.72 -11.68
CA SER A 43 -3.34 27.87 -13.14
C SER A 43 -2.02 27.29 -13.68
N SER A 44 -0.92 27.45 -12.93
CA SER A 44 0.38 26.89 -13.32
C SER A 44 0.38 25.36 -13.24
N ILE A 45 -0.31 24.79 -12.23
CA ILE A 45 -0.49 23.33 -12.11
C ILE A 45 -1.37 22.82 -13.26
N ALA A 46 -2.43 23.52 -13.63
CA ALA A 46 -3.29 23.17 -14.75
C ALA A 46 -2.52 23.20 -16.10
N ASN A 47 -1.68 24.20 -16.30
CA ASN A 47 -0.82 24.27 -17.48
C ASN A 47 0.21 23.13 -17.51
N ALA A 48 0.79 22.77 -16.36
CA ALA A 48 1.67 21.61 -16.22
C ALA A 48 0.95 20.30 -16.59
N PHE A 49 -0.33 20.14 -16.19
CA PHE A 49 -1.15 19.00 -16.59
C PHE A 49 -1.33 18.94 -18.11
N GLU A 50 -1.70 20.05 -18.76
CA GLU A 50 -1.87 20.06 -20.22
C GLU A 50 -0.59 19.71 -20.97
N SER A 51 0.58 20.17 -20.48
CA SER A 51 1.87 19.86 -21.09
C SER A 51 2.28 18.39 -20.94
N ASP A 52 2.06 17.80 -19.78
CA ASP A 52 2.65 16.53 -19.40
C ASP A 52 1.63 15.38 -19.21
N LYS A 53 0.33 15.60 -19.50
CA LYS A 53 -0.72 14.57 -19.36
C LYS A 53 -0.39 13.25 -20.08
N HIS A 54 0.35 13.34 -21.18
CA HIS A 54 0.79 12.16 -21.94
C HIS A 54 1.85 11.32 -21.21
N LEU A 55 2.56 11.88 -20.22
CA LEU A 55 3.55 11.18 -19.39
C LEU A 55 2.94 10.50 -18.17
N LEU A 56 1.73 10.90 -17.75
CA LEU A 56 1.13 10.40 -16.51
C LEU A 56 0.80 8.91 -16.58
N LEU A 57 0.15 8.48 -17.66
CA LEU A 57 -0.23 7.08 -17.83
C LEU A 57 0.99 6.14 -17.97
N PRO A 58 2.02 6.43 -18.78
CA PRO A 58 3.24 5.62 -18.83
C PRO A 58 3.92 5.49 -17.45
N ASN A 59 4.06 6.59 -16.70
CA ASN A 59 4.66 6.54 -15.38
C ASN A 59 3.81 5.73 -14.38
N MET A 60 2.49 5.85 -14.44
CA MET A 60 1.59 5.02 -13.64
C MET A 60 1.76 3.53 -13.95
N LEU A 61 1.81 3.16 -15.22
CA LEU A 61 2.02 1.77 -15.64
C LEU A 61 3.37 1.24 -15.17
N ALA A 62 4.44 2.03 -15.27
CA ALA A 62 5.76 1.68 -14.76
C ALA A 62 5.74 1.43 -13.24
N SER A 63 5.02 2.24 -12.47
CA SER A 63 4.81 1.99 -11.03
C SER A 63 4.09 0.66 -10.77
N PHE A 64 3.05 0.34 -11.53
CA PHE A 64 2.33 -0.92 -11.40
C PHE A 64 3.16 -2.14 -11.80
N GLU A 65 4.05 -2.02 -12.80
CA GLU A 65 4.97 -3.09 -13.19
C GLU A 65 5.95 -3.50 -12.08
N ILE A 66 6.24 -2.61 -11.13
CA ILE A 66 7.06 -2.92 -9.95
C ILE A 66 6.16 -3.35 -8.79
N MET A 67 5.08 -2.62 -8.55
CA MET A 67 4.21 -2.82 -7.40
C MET A 67 3.49 -4.17 -7.42
N VAL A 68 2.91 -4.56 -8.56
CA VAL A 68 2.10 -5.78 -8.65
C VAL A 68 2.91 -7.04 -8.37
N PRO A 69 4.06 -7.30 -9.03
CA PRO A 69 4.87 -8.48 -8.71
C PRO A 69 5.39 -8.44 -7.28
N SER A 70 5.75 -7.27 -6.73
CA SER A 70 6.19 -7.14 -5.34
C SER A 70 5.11 -7.57 -4.35
N ILE A 71 3.87 -7.12 -4.55
CA ILE A 71 2.74 -7.52 -3.72
C ILE A 71 2.49 -9.04 -3.82
N LEU A 72 2.53 -9.61 -5.01
CA LEU A 72 2.31 -11.04 -5.22
C LEU A 72 3.38 -11.90 -4.54
N ILE A 73 4.65 -11.51 -4.66
CA ILE A 73 5.77 -12.19 -3.98
C ILE A 73 5.62 -12.07 -2.46
N ALA A 74 5.35 -10.87 -1.95
CA ALA A 74 5.16 -10.66 -0.51
C ALA A 74 3.99 -11.49 0.04
N LEU A 75 2.87 -11.55 -0.67
CA LEU A 75 1.71 -12.37 -0.31
C LEU A 75 2.07 -13.87 -0.31
N ALA A 76 2.75 -14.34 -1.35
CA ALA A 76 3.16 -15.75 -1.45
C ALA A 76 4.04 -16.15 -0.25
N ILE A 77 5.04 -15.34 0.10
CA ILE A 77 5.91 -15.57 1.25
C ILE A 77 5.12 -15.47 2.57
N ALA A 78 4.32 -14.41 2.74
CA ALA A 78 3.56 -14.19 3.97
C ALA A 78 2.54 -15.29 4.23
N LEU A 79 1.82 -15.73 3.21
CA LEU A 79 0.85 -16.81 3.35
C LEU A 79 1.50 -18.16 3.59
N SER A 80 2.59 -18.48 2.87
CA SER A 80 3.30 -19.77 3.03
C SER A 80 3.96 -19.88 4.40
N LEU A 81 4.83 -18.91 4.72
CA LEU A 81 5.56 -18.88 5.99
C LEU A 81 4.62 -18.64 7.17
N GLY A 82 3.65 -17.73 7.01
CA GLY A 82 2.67 -17.43 8.05
C GLY A 82 1.77 -18.61 8.37
N THR A 83 1.39 -19.40 7.35
CA THR A 83 0.62 -20.64 7.56
C THR A 83 1.46 -21.68 8.29
N PHE A 84 2.69 -21.90 7.86
CA PHE A 84 3.60 -22.82 8.52
C PHE A 84 3.79 -22.48 10.01
N LEU A 85 4.06 -21.22 10.31
CA LEU A 85 4.26 -20.73 11.68
C LEU A 85 2.95 -20.67 12.48
N GLY A 86 1.83 -20.37 11.85
CA GLY A 86 0.51 -20.36 12.49
C GLY A 86 0.10 -21.74 12.99
N LEU A 87 0.40 -22.78 12.20
CA LEU A 87 0.06 -24.17 12.51
C LEU A 87 1.10 -24.87 13.39
N ASN A 88 2.34 -24.40 13.47
CA ASN A 88 3.43 -25.05 14.17
C ASN A 88 3.98 -24.16 15.30
N ALA A 89 3.54 -24.44 16.54
CA ALA A 89 3.95 -23.66 17.70
C ALA A 89 5.47 -23.70 17.95
N LYS A 90 6.10 -24.88 17.82
CA LYS A 90 7.54 -25.06 18.05
C LYS A 90 8.37 -24.25 17.04
N ALA A 91 8.01 -24.30 15.76
CA ALA A 91 8.68 -23.54 14.72
C ALA A 91 8.49 -22.02 14.94
N ARG A 92 7.28 -21.60 15.34
CA ARG A 92 6.98 -20.21 15.64
C ARG A 92 7.83 -19.70 16.80
N GLU A 93 7.90 -20.44 17.92
CA GLU A 93 8.71 -20.05 19.08
C GLU A 93 10.20 -19.98 18.72
N ALA A 94 10.72 -20.94 17.99
CA ALA A 94 12.12 -20.98 17.56
C ALA A 94 12.50 -19.83 16.61
N LEU A 95 11.61 -19.46 15.68
CA LEU A 95 11.87 -18.43 14.67
C LEU A 95 11.43 -17.03 15.08
N HIS A 96 10.64 -16.90 16.16
CA HIS A 96 10.12 -15.61 16.61
C HIS A 96 11.21 -14.55 16.81
N PRO A 97 12.34 -14.81 17.49
CA PRO A 97 13.38 -13.78 17.70
C PRO A 97 13.94 -13.26 16.38
N VAL A 98 14.16 -14.14 15.42
CA VAL A 98 14.69 -13.77 14.09
C VAL A 98 13.68 -12.93 13.31
N ILE A 99 12.44 -13.41 13.21
CA ILE A 99 11.36 -12.72 12.51
C ILE A 99 11.09 -11.35 13.13
N TYR A 100 11.04 -11.28 14.46
CA TYR A 100 10.84 -10.03 15.18
C TYR A 100 11.96 -9.03 14.89
N THR A 101 13.22 -9.45 15.00
CA THR A 101 14.38 -8.59 14.74
C THR A 101 14.34 -7.99 13.33
N PHE A 102 14.11 -8.81 12.31
CA PHE A 102 14.02 -8.30 10.94
C PHE A 102 12.79 -7.43 10.71
N SER A 103 11.65 -7.74 11.33
CA SER A 103 10.41 -6.97 11.13
C SER A 103 10.47 -5.54 11.68
N VAL A 104 11.33 -5.29 12.68
CA VAL A 104 11.51 -3.97 13.29
C VAL A 104 12.41 -3.07 12.45
N VAL A 105 13.28 -3.65 11.59
CA VAL A 105 14.17 -2.87 10.73
C VAL A 105 13.36 -2.17 9.62
N PRO A 106 13.35 -0.82 9.55
CA PRO A 106 12.65 -0.12 8.47
C PRO A 106 13.28 -0.42 7.10
N ALA A 107 12.45 -0.75 6.11
CA ALA A 107 12.90 -1.06 4.76
C ALA A 107 13.78 0.05 4.15
N ILE A 108 13.50 1.30 4.48
CA ILE A 108 14.23 2.47 3.99
C ILE A 108 15.71 2.45 4.41
N LEU A 109 16.03 1.90 5.58
CA LEU A 109 17.43 1.78 6.06
C LEU A 109 18.22 0.72 5.28
N LEU A 110 17.51 -0.24 4.68
CA LEU A 110 18.13 -1.29 3.85
C LEU A 110 18.37 -0.80 2.41
N ALA A 111 17.73 0.29 2.00
CA ALA A 111 17.76 0.77 0.61
C ALA A 111 19.19 0.98 0.06
N PRO A 112 20.14 1.64 0.73
CA PRO A 112 21.49 1.82 0.20
C PRO A 112 22.20 0.49 -0.08
N PHE A 113 22.02 -0.49 0.81
CA PHE A 113 22.62 -1.81 0.66
C PHE A 113 21.98 -2.60 -0.48
N ILE A 114 20.64 -2.60 -0.55
CA ILE A 114 19.90 -3.33 -1.58
C ILE A 114 20.13 -2.72 -2.96
N LEU A 115 20.21 -1.38 -3.08
CA LEU A 115 20.52 -0.71 -4.34
C LEU A 115 21.91 -1.04 -4.86
N MET A 116 22.89 -1.29 -3.97
CA MET A 116 24.24 -1.69 -4.35
C MET A 116 24.39 -3.18 -4.66
N LEU A 117 23.62 -4.03 -3.99
CA LEU A 117 23.75 -5.49 -4.09
C LEU A 117 22.86 -6.11 -5.18
N ALA A 118 21.75 -5.46 -5.51
CA ALA A 118 20.81 -6.00 -6.50
C ALA A 118 21.38 -5.88 -7.93
N PRO A 119 21.16 -6.88 -8.80
CA PRO A 119 21.63 -6.88 -10.17
C PRO A 119 21.09 -5.72 -11.00
N THR A 120 19.89 -5.24 -10.69
CA THR A 120 19.24 -4.12 -11.37
C THR A 120 18.48 -3.23 -10.38
N LEU A 121 18.32 -1.95 -10.71
CA LEU A 121 17.50 -1.02 -9.92
C LEU A 121 16.05 -1.51 -9.76
N ARG A 122 15.48 -2.13 -10.81
CA ARG A 122 14.15 -2.73 -10.76
C ARG A 122 14.05 -3.85 -9.71
N MET A 123 15.04 -4.75 -9.66
CA MET A 123 15.09 -5.80 -8.64
C MET A 123 15.27 -5.22 -7.23
N ALA A 124 16.11 -4.21 -7.08
CA ALA A 124 16.26 -3.50 -5.81
C ALA A 124 14.92 -2.95 -5.32
N SER A 125 14.17 -2.28 -6.19
CA SER A 125 12.84 -1.74 -5.88
C SER A 125 11.85 -2.85 -5.47
N ILE A 126 11.83 -3.97 -6.20
CA ILE A 126 10.98 -5.12 -5.88
C ILE A 126 11.33 -5.66 -4.49
N ILE A 127 12.62 -5.89 -4.19
CA ILE A 127 13.07 -6.43 -2.89
C ILE A 127 12.65 -5.51 -1.75
N LEU A 128 12.85 -4.20 -1.89
CA LEU A 128 12.46 -3.21 -0.88
C LEU A 128 10.96 -3.20 -0.61
N ILE A 129 10.15 -3.25 -1.68
CA ILE A 129 8.70 -3.26 -1.57
C ILE A 129 8.21 -4.59 -0.97
N VAL A 130 8.77 -5.73 -1.39
CA VAL A 130 8.48 -7.05 -0.80
C VAL A 130 8.75 -7.04 0.69
N TYR A 131 9.93 -6.59 1.10
CA TYR A 131 10.30 -6.52 2.51
C TYR A 131 9.34 -5.65 3.32
N SER A 132 8.97 -4.48 2.80
CA SER A 132 8.05 -3.54 3.44
C SER A 132 6.63 -4.11 3.59
N THR A 133 6.17 -4.89 2.60
CA THR A 133 4.81 -5.44 2.54
C THR A 133 4.67 -6.72 3.36
N LEU A 134 5.76 -7.48 3.50
CA LEU A 134 5.78 -8.82 4.06
C LEU A 134 5.28 -8.89 5.50
N TRP A 135 5.85 -8.06 6.38
CA TRP A 135 5.74 -8.26 7.84
C TRP A 135 4.32 -8.14 8.37
N ALA A 136 3.59 -7.09 7.99
CA ALA A 136 2.21 -6.89 8.45
C ALA A 136 1.29 -8.02 7.99
N THR A 137 1.48 -8.51 6.76
CA THR A 137 0.73 -9.64 6.20
C THR A 137 1.12 -10.96 6.86
N LEU A 138 2.41 -11.17 7.12
CA LEU A 138 2.94 -12.36 7.80
C LEU A 138 2.35 -12.50 9.22
N PHE A 139 2.44 -11.44 10.02
CA PHE A 139 1.88 -11.46 11.39
C PHE A 139 0.36 -11.62 11.38
N ALA A 140 -0.33 -10.97 10.45
CA ALA A 140 -1.78 -11.15 10.31
C ALA A 140 -2.14 -12.59 9.90
N THR A 141 -1.31 -13.25 9.07
CA THR A 141 -1.51 -14.65 8.69
C THR A 141 -1.32 -15.57 9.89
N ILE A 142 -0.22 -15.40 10.63
CA ILE A 142 0.04 -16.17 11.86
C ILE A 142 -1.12 -16.03 12.86
N THR A 143 -1.48 -14.78 13.19
CA THR A 143 -2.55 -14.46 14.13
C THR A 143 -3.89 -15.00 13.65
N GLY A 144 -4.23 -14.78 12.36
CA GLY A 144 -5.48 -15.25 11.79
C GLY A 144 -5.65 -16.75 11.90
N ILE A 145 -4.57 -17.52 11.71
CA ILE A 145 -4.61 -18.98 11.84
C ILE A 145 -4.71 -19.42 13.31
N GLN A 146 -4.02 -18.74 14.22
CA GLN A 146 -4.09 -19.04 15.65
C GLN A 146 -5.46 -18.75 16.27
N THR A 147 -6.18 -17.79 15.73
CA THR A 147 -7.50 -17.37 16.22
C THR A 147 -8.66 -18.07 15.54
N ILE A 148 -8.42 -19.09 14.71
CA ILE A 148 -9.49 -19.90 14.12
C ILE A 148 -10.28 -20.60 15.22
N ASP A 149 -11.60 -20.44 15.20
CA ASP A 149 -12.50 -21.12 16.12
C ASP A 149 -12.35 -22.65 16.04
N LYS A 150 -12.30 -23.30 17.19
CA LYS A 150 -12.12 -24.75 17.33
C LYS A 150 -13.17 -25.55 16.55
N GLY A 151 -14.41 -25.04 16.51
CA GLY A 151 -15.50 -25.69 15.79
C GLY A 151 -15.24 -25.84 14.27
N TYR A 152 -14.51 -24.92 13.65
CA TYR A 152 -14.11 -25.09 12.23
C TYR A 152 -13.07 -26.21 12.09
N MET A 153 -12.14 -26.33 13.05
CA MET A 153 -11.11 -27.38 13.02
C MET A 153 -11.69 -28.76 13.30
N ASP A 154 -12.66 -28.85 14.20
CA ASP A 154 -13.37 -30.10 14.55
C ASP A 154 -14.24 -30.56 13.38
N LYS A 155 -14.98 -29.65 12.72
CA LYS A 155 -15.72 -29.98 11.48
C LYS A 155 -14.77 -30.45 10.37
N ALA A 156 -13.60 -29.84 10.21
CA ALA A 156 -12.61 -30.31 9.25
C ALA A 156 -12.10 -31.73 9.56
N ALA A 157 -11.96 -32.07 10.84
CA ALA A 157 -11.60 -33.41 11.27
C ALA A 157 -12.71 -34.43 11.01
N THR A 158 -13.97 -34.09 11.32
CA THR A 158 -15.15 -34.93 11.04
C THR A 158 -15.32 -35.22 9.54
N LEU A 159 -14.97 -34.24 8.68
CA LEU A 159 -14.99 -34.41 7.22
C LEU A 159 -13.71 -35.04 6.66
N GLU A 160 -12.81 -35.50 7.52
CA GLU A 160 -11.51 -36.11 7.19
C GLU A 160 -10.63 -35.27 6.25
N LEU A 161 -10.80 -33.92 6.27
CA LEU A 161 -10.03 -33.03 5.42
C LEU A 161 -8.57 -32.99 5.85
N LYS A 162 -7.64 -33.23 4.92
CA LYS A 162 -6.19 -33.27 5.16
C LYS A 162 -5.42 -32.39 4.16
N GLY A 163 -4.20 -32.00 4.53
CA GLY A 163 -3.27 -31.28 3.66
C GLY A 163 -3.88 -30.04 3.01
N LEU A 164 -3.70 -29.90 1.69
CA LEU A 164 -4.17 -28.76 0.91
C LEU A 164 -5.70 -28.58 0.90
N GLN A 165 -6.47 -29.68 1.00
CA GLN A 165 -7.92 -29.57 1.09
C GLN A 165 -8.36 -28.86 2.37
N LYS A 166 -7.78 -29.26 3.51
CA LYS A 166 -8.01 -28.60 4.80
C LYS A 166 -7.59 -27.12 4.74
N PHE A 167 -6.44 -26.84 4.13
CA PHE A 167 -5.93 -25.48 4.00
C PHE A 167 -6.89 -24.57 3.20
N PHE A 168 -7.22 -24.94 1.96
CA PHE A 168 -8.03 -24.08 1.09
C PHE A 168 -9.50 -24.02 1.47
N ARG A 169 -10.08 -25.10 2.04
CA ARG A 169 -11.50 -25.17 2.38
C ARG A 169 -11.86 -24.70 3.79
N VAL A 170 -10.90 -24.71 4.71
CA VAL A 170 -11.17 -24.38 6.12
C VAL A 170 -10.22 -23.32 6.66
N ILE A 171 -8.90 -23.58 6.64
CA ILE A 171 -7.93 -22.71 7.31
C ILE A 171 -7.88 -21.33 6.65
N LEU A 172 -7.66 -21.26 5.36
CA LEU A 172 -7.53 -20.00 4.63
C LEU A 172 -8.83 -19.18 4.66
N PRO A 173 -10.02 -19.73 4.40
CA PRO A 173 -11.26 -18.99 4.57
C PRO A 173 -11.47 -18.50 6.00
N ALA A 174 -11.30 -19.34 7.01
CA ALA A 174 -11.52 -18.96 8.41
C ALA A 174 -10.54 -17.87 8.88
N ALA A 175 -9.29 -17.90 8.45
CA ALA A 175 -8.28 -16.88 8.77
C ALA A 175 -8.36 -15.62 7.88
N SER A 176 -9.10 -15.67 6.76
CA SER A 176 -9.11 -14.59 5.75
C SER A 176 -9.51 -13.21 6.28
N PRO A 177 -10.42 -13.03 7.25
CA PRO A 177 -10.76 -11.71 7.77
C PRO A 177 -9.54 -11.00 8.36
N THR A 178 -8.76 -11.71 9.16
CA THR A 178 -7.54 -11.19 9.79
C THR A 178 -6.44 -10.96 8.76
N ILE A 179 -6.22 -11.92 7.86
CA ILE A 179 -5.22 -11.84 6.80
C ILE A 179 -5.47 -10.64 5.89
N LEU A 180 -6.70 -10.48 5.39
CA LEU A 180 -7.08 -9.37 4.51
C LEU A 180 -7.01 -8.02 5.24
N GLY A 181 -7.32 -7.99 6.55
CA GLY A 181 -7.11 -6.80 7.38
C GLY A 181 -5.65 -6.38 7.45
N GLY A 182 -4.76 -7.32 7.74
CA GLY A 182 -3.32 -7.09 7.78
C GLY A 182 -2.74 -6.72 6.42
N PHE A 183 -3.18 -7.39 5.35
CA PHE A 183 -2.76 -7.07 3.99
C PHE A 183 -3.12 -5.64 3.56
N VAL A 184 -4.36 -5.20 3.82
CA VAL A 184 -4.77 -3.83 3.53
C VAL A 184 -3.95 -2.81 4.32
N ASN A 185 -3.55 -3.12 5.56
CA ASN A 185 -2.62 -2.29 6.31
C ASN A 185 -1.21 -2.30 5.70
N ALA A 186 -0.75 -3.45 5.22
CA ALA A 186 0.54 -3.59 4.53
C ALA A 186 0.62 -2.73 3.26
N LEU A 187 -0.48 -2.55 2.53
CA LEU A 187 -0.52 -1.74 1.31
C LEU A 187 -0.10 -0.28 1.53
N ARG A 188 -0.36 0.30 2.71
CA ARG A 188 0.12 1.65 3.02
C ARG A 188 1.64 1.72 3.04
N ASN A 189 2.28 0.73 3.66
CA ASN A 189 3.74 0.62 3.67
C ASN A 189 4.29 0.31 2.26
N THR A 190 3.57 -0.50 1.49
CA THR A 190 3.87 -0.78 0.08
C THR A 190 3.93 0.52 -0.73
N PHE A 191 2.95 1.41 -0.59
CA PHE A 191 2.91 2.67 -1.32
C PHE A 191 4.05 3.61 -0.91
N ILE A 192 4.34 3.73 0.39
CA ILE A 192 5.47 4.53 0.88
C ILE A 192 6.77 4.02 0.25
N MET A 193 6.99 2.70 0.28
CA MET A 193 8.22 2.10 -0.23
C MET A 193 8.30 2.14 -1.76
N LEU A 194 7.16 2.01 -2.47
CA LEU A 194 7.11 2.18 -3.92
C LEU A 194 7.60 3.57 -4.33
N VAL A 195 7.01 4.61 -3.74
CA VAL A 195 7.39 6.01 -4.04
C VAL A 195 8.86 6.25 -3.72
N TYR A 196 9.33 5.78 -2.56
CA TYR A 196 10.74 5.91 -2.20
C TYR A 196 11.67 5.19 -3.19
N ALA A 197 11.35 3.94 -3.53
CA ALA A 197 12.16 3.15 -4.47
C ALA A 197 12.20 3.79 -5.87
N GLU A 198 11.09 4.37 -6.32
CA GLU A 198 11.04 5.10 -7.59
C GLU A 198 11.83 6.40 -7.56
N MET A 199 11.81 7.14 -6.45
CA MET A 199 12.55 8.39 -6.32
C MET A 199 14.07 8.19 -6.36
N TYR A 200 14.59 7.04 -5.91
CA TYR A 200 16.03 6.81 -5.73
C TYR A 200 16.58 5.63 -6.51
N GLY A 201 15.73 4.76 -7.04
CA GLY A 201 16.16 3.51 -7.69
C GLY A 201 15.44 3.20 -9.01
N ALA A 202 14.79 4.18 -9.66
CA ALA A 202 14.10 3.96 -10.93
C ALA A 202 14.40 5.05 -11.96
N THR A 203 14.09 4.74 -13.21
CA THR A 203 14.18 5.67 -14.37
C THR A 203 12.80 6.02 -14.93
N SER A 204 11.74 5.52 -14.32
CA SER A 204 10.33 5.76 -14.66
C SER A 204 9.46 5.44 -13.44
N GLY A 205 8.23 5.94 -13.43
CA GLY A 205 7.28 5.77 -12.34
C GLY A 205 6.74 7.10 -11.83
N MET A 206 5.64 7.04 -11.08
CA MET A 206 5.02 8.26 -10.54
C MET A 206 5.94 8.97 -9.53
N GLY A 207 6.63 8.22 -8.67
CA GLY A 207 7.60 8.76 -7.72
C GLY A 207 8.83 9.33 -8.42
N TYR A 208 9.32 8.65 -9.46
CA TYR A 208 10.41 9.16 -10.30
C TYR A 208 10.04 10.50 -10.96
N TYR A 209 8.83 10.62 -11.53
CA TYR A 209 8.36 11.86 -12.13
C TYR A 209 8.40 13.03 -11.12
N VAL A 210 7.86 12.83 -9.93
CA VAL A 210 7.86 13.85 -8.87
C VAL A 210 9.28 14.25 -8.47
N LYS A 211 10.17 13.25 -8.29
CA LYS A 211 11.57 13.50 -7.92
C LYS A 211 12.33 14.27 -9.01
N LEU A 212 12.20 13.82 -10.25
CA LEU A 212 12.86 14.46 -11.40
C LEU A 212 12.55 15.95 -11.48
N TYR A 213 11.27 16.32 -11.45
CA TYR A 213 10.88 17.73 -11.54
C TYR A 213 11.15 18.52 -10.26
N SER A 214 11.22 17.84 -9.09
CA SER A 214 11.69 18.45 -7.86
C SER A 214 13.17 18.84 -7.95
N ASP A 215 14.01 17.99 -8.52
CA ASP A 215 15.43 18.28 -8.70
C ASP A 215 15.69 19.45 -9.67
N PHE A 216 14.82 19.63 -10.65
CA PHE A 216 14.83 20.79 -11.55
C PHE A 216 14.15 22.06 -10.99
N GLY A 217 13.56 21.99 -9.80
CA GLY A 217 12.84 23.12 -9.20
C GLY A 217 11.51 23.48 -9.93
N LEU A 218 10.97 22.58 -10.74
CA LEU A 218 9.75 22.79 -11.52
C LEU A 218 8.49 22.42 -10.72
N PHE A 219 8.24 23.15 -9.63
CA PHE A 219 7.17 22.86 -8.66
C PHE A 219 5.76 22.76 -9.24
N PRO A 220 5.34 23.46 -10.29
CA PRO A 220 4.04 23.19 -10.93
C PRO A 220 3.88 21.73 -11.39
N LYS A 221 4.94 21.15 -11.97
CA LYS A 221 4.96 19.74 -12.39
C LYS A 221 5.05 18.79 -11.20
N VAL A 222 5.81 19.14 -10.16
CA VAL A 222 5.88 18.38 -8.91
C VAL A 222 4.49 18.24 -8.28
N TRP A 223 3.76 19.35 -8.14
CA TRP A 223 2.41 19.34 -7.57
C TRP A 223 1.42 18.56 -8.45
N MET A 224 1.50 18.72 -9.76
CA MET A 224 0.67 17.95 -10.69
C MET A 224 0.92 16.45 -10.55
N GLY A 225 2.18 16.02 -10.58
CA GLY A 225 2.57 14.61 -10.40
C GLY A 225 2.17 14.07 -9.03
N PHE A 226 2.35 14.86 -7.97
CA PHE A 226 1.92 14.51 -6.60
C PHE A 226 0.41 14.31 -6.50
N ILE A 227 -0.39 15.24 -7.02
CA ILE A 227 -1.85 15.14 -7.02
C ILE A 227 -2.30 13.90 -7.79
N PHE A 228 -1.75 13.68 -8.99
CA PHE A 228 -2.05 12.49 -9.79
C PHE A 228 -1.72 11.21 -9.03
N MET A 229 -0.52 11.11 -8.45
CA MET A 229 -0.08 9.96 -7.67
C MET A 229 -1.01 9.70 -6.47
N VAL A 230 -1.39 10.74 -5.72
CA VAL A 230 -2.33 10.59 -4.59
C VAL A 230 -3.67 10.06 -5.06
N ILE A 231 -4.22 10.58 -6.17
CA ILE A 231 -5.48 10.08 -6.74
C ILE A 231 -5.36 8.59 -7.09
N VAL A 232 -4.30 8.18 -7.78
CA VAL A 232 -4.06 6.78 -8.15
C VAL A 232 -3.97 5.88 -6.91
N LEU A 233 -3.18 6.26 -5.91
CA LEU A 233 -3.00 5.47 -4.69
C LEU A 233 -4.30 5.35 -3.87
N VAL A 234 -5.10 6.43 -3.78
CA VAL A 234 -6.42 6.42 -3.13
C VAL A 234 -7.39 5.50 -3.89
N LEU A 235 -7.38 5.54 -5.22
CA LEU A 235 -8.22 4.64 -6.03
C LEU A 235 -7.83 3.17 -5.83
N VAL A 236 -6.54 2.86 -5.86
CA VAL A 236 -6.02 1.51 -5.59
C VAL A 236 -6.41 1.04 -4.20
N MET A 237 -6.20 1.87 -3.17
CA MET A 237 -6.58 1.54 -1.80
C MET A 237 -8.08 1.29 -1.65
N THR A 238 -8.91 2.15 -2.26
CA THR A 238 -10.37 2.01 -2.26
C THR A 238 -10.82 0.72 -2.96
N MET A 239 -10.14 0.34 -4.05
CA MET A 239 -10.39 -0.92 -4.75
C MET A 239 -10.11 -2.12 -3.85
N PHE A 240 -8.96 -2.13 -3.14
CA PHE A 240 -8.63 -3.22 -2.22
C PHE A 240 -9.56 -3.29 -1.01
N GLU A 241 -9.97 -2.14 -0.44
CA GLU A 241 -10.98 -2.11 0.64
C GLU A 241 -12.33 -2.68 0.17
N LYS A 242 -12.81 -2.31 -1.02
CA LYS A 242 -14.03 -2.86 -1.60
C LYS A 242 -13.91 -4.35 -1.88
N LEU A 243 -12.75 -4.80 -2.39
CA LEU A 243 -12.47 -6.22 -2.62
C LEU A 243 -12.50 -7.01 -1.30
N LYS A 244 -11.85 -6.50 -0.25
CA LYS A 244 -11.89 -7.07 1.10
C LYS A 244 -13.32 -7.24 1.60
N VAL A 245 -14.13 -6.16 1.56
CA VAL A 245 -15.54 -6.21 1.98
C VAL A 245 -16.33 -7.24 1.16
N ARG A 246 -16.08 -7.31 -0.15
CA ARG A 246 -16.77 -8.31 -1.03
C ARG A 246 -16.38 -9.74 -0.70
N LEU A 247 -15.10 -10.00 -0.46
CA LEU A 247 -14.58 -11.33 -0.10
C LEU A 247 -15.05 -11.78 1.28
N LEU A 248 -15.29 -10.83 2.19
CA LEU A 248 -15.71 -11.11 3.57
C LEU A 248 -17.23 -11.02 3.79
N LYS A 249 -18.05 -10.92 2.75
CA LYS A 249 -19.51 -10.84 2.90
C LYS A 249 -20.11 -11.98 3.72
N TRP A 250 -19.50 -13.16 3.67
CA TRP A 250 -19.95 -14.34 4.40
C TRP A 250 -19.70 -14.28 5.92
N THR A 251 -18.89 -13.32 6.40
CA THR A 251 -18.62 -13.11 7.82
C THR A 251 -19.57 -12.10 8.49
N ILE A 252 -20.44 -11.45 7.70
CA ILE A 252 -21.30 -10.33 8.16
C ILE A 252 -22.77 -10.81 8.29
N ASN A 253 -23.01 -12.06 8.62
CA ASN A 253 -24.34 -12.56 8.94
C ASN A 253 -24.48 -12.84 10.42
#